data_32a04ac4ac6a463223dfaaae61717c5d
#
_entry.id   32a04ac4ac6a463223dfaaae61717c5d
#
_cell.length_a   1.000
_cell.length_b   1.000
_cell.length_c   1.000
_cell.angle_alpha   90.00
_cell.angle_beta   90.00
_cell.angle_gamma   90.00
#
_symmetry.space_group_name_H-M   'P 1'
#
loop_
_entity.id
_entity.type
_entity.pdbx_description
1 polymer ?
#
loop_
_entity_poly.entity_id
_entity_poly.type
_entity_poly.pdbx_seq_one_letter_code
_entity_poly.pdbx_strand_id
1 'polypeptide(L)'
;MKTSLDCIPCILRQSLDAARLVSTDPALHEQIIRDTLLWTGEMDLNQSPPAMAQRIHRQLRQITGVDDPYSQAKDRLNSLALELIPALRSDVESANDPLLMAVRLAIAGNMMDMGINGDLTETAVRLTMNQALTAPFFGELDRFRQAIAEAQSILYLADNAGEIAFDRILVEQLLSKRVTVVVRGTPVINDATLIDARAVGLDKIVEVINNGSDAPGTILNGCSPEFRRRFAETDLIIAKGQGN
;
A
#
# COMPACT_ATOMS: atom_id res chain seq x y z
N MET A 1 2.26 -12.78 11.53
CA MET A 1 3.64 -12.94 11.00
C MET A 1 4.61 -12.54 12.11
N LYS A 2 5.74 -13.22 12.30
CA LYS A 2 6.79 -12.86 13.26
C LYS A 2 7.93 -12.16 12.53
N THR A 3 8.63 -11.27 13.23
CA THR A 3 9.82 -10.61 12.70
C THR A 3 10.98 -11.59 12.58
N SER A 4 11.64 -11.66 11.42
CA SER A 4 12.89 -12.43 11.24
C SER A 4 14.11 -11.55 11.51
N LEU A 5 15.28 -12.17 11.68
CA LEU A 5 16.53 -11.42 11.82
C LEU A 5 16.85 -10.58 10.57
N ASP A 6 16.39 -11.01 9.38
CA ASP A 6 16.56 -10.26 8.14
C ASP A 6 15.74 -8.95 8.10
N CYS A 7 14.73 -8.80 8.97
CA CYS A 7 14.00 -7.55 9.12
C CYS A 7 14.86 -6.44 9.74
N ILE A 8 15.87 -6.79 10.57
CA ILE A 8 16.72 -5.79 11.25
C ILE A 8 17.50 -4.92 10.28
N PRO A 9 18.28 -5.46 9.32
CA PRO A 9 18.96 -4.65 8.31
C PRO A 9 17.99 -3.82 7.45
N CYS A 10 16.82 -4.38 7.13
CA CYS A 10 15.79 -3.68 6.37
C CYS A 10 15.25 -2.46 7.14
N ILE A 11 14.93 -2.63 8.42
CA ILE A 11 14.49 -1.58 9.34
C ILE A 11 15.52 -0.45 9.43
N LEU A 12 16.81 -0.78 9.60
CA LEU A 12 17.89 0.21 9.66
C LEU A 12 18.02 0.98 8.34
N ARG A 13 17.95 0.29 7.20
CA ARG A 13 17.97 0.92 5.88
C ARG A 13 16.80 1.88 5.72
N GLN A 14 15.59 1.42 6.01
CA GLN A 14 14.38 2.21 5.89
C GLN A 14 14.42 3.45 6.80
N SER A 15 14.95 3.34 8.02
CA SER A 15 15.11 4.46 8.94
C SER A 15 16.07 5.51 8.38
N LEU A 16 17.19 5.10 7.77
CA LEU A 16 18.16 6.01 7.16
C LEU A 16 17.58 6.72 5.93
N ASP A 17 16.89 5.97 5.08
CA ASP A 17 16.27 6.52 3.87
C ASP A 17 15.17 7.54 4.24
N ALA A 18 14.35 7.23 5.22
CA ALA A 18 13.34 8.15 5.76
C ALA A 18 13.98 9.41 6.38
N ALA A 19 15.09 9.27 7.14
CA ALA A 19 15.81 10.40 7.71
C ALA A 19 16.34 11.35 6.61
N ARG A 20 16.87 10.80 5.53
CA ARG A 20 17.38 11.57 4.37
C ARG A 20 16.28 12.31 3.60
N LEU A 21 15.05 11.78 3.59
CA LEU A 21 13.92 12.46 2.97
C LEU A 21 13.49 13.72 3.74
N VAL A 22 13.63 13.74 5.05
CA VAL A 22 13.17 14.86 5.90
C VAL A 22 14.23 15.89 6.18
N SER A 23 15.52 15.56 6.08
CA SER A 23 16.61 16.47 6.44
C SER A 23 17.89 16.14 5.70
N THR A 24 18.71 17.16 5.46
CA THR A 24 20.09 17.04 4.98
C THR A 24 21.12 17.09 6.12
N ASP A 25 20.68 17.18 7.39
CA ASP A 25 21.55 17.25 8.56
C ASP A 25 22.13 15.88 8.92
N PRO A 26 23.46 15.66 8.79
CA PRO A 26 24.09 14.39 9.15
C PRO A 26 23.95 14.03 10.64
N ALA A 27 23.86 15.03 11.53
CA ALA A 27 23.72 14.79 12.96
C ALA A 27 22.35 14.18 13.28
N LEU A 28 21.29 14.64 12.59
CA LEU A 28 19.98 14.05 12.70
C LEU A 28 19.95 12.61 12.16
N HIS A 29 20.61 12.35 11.03
CA HIS A 29 20.70 11.00 10.48
C HIS A 29 21.41 10.05 11.46
N GLU A 30 22.53 10.50 12.06
CA GLU A 30 23.24 9.70 13.07
C GLU A 30 22.36 9.42 14.29
N GLN A 31 21.64 10.41 14.81
CA GLN A 31 20.74 10.26 15.93
C GLN A 31 19.66 9.20 15.62
N ILE A 32 18.96 9.32 14.50
CA ILE A 32 17.89 8.39 14.11
C ILE A 32 18.41 6.96 14.00
N ILE A 33 19.60 6.77 13.41
CA ILE A 33 20.20 5.44 13.29
C ILE A 33 20.60 4.87 14.65
N ARG A 34 21.21 5.67 15.53
CA ARG A 34 21.56 5.22 16.89
C ARG A 34 20.32 4.81 17.69
N ASP A 35 19.28 5.62 17.63
CA ASP A 35 18.01 5.30 18.29
C ASP A 35 17.39 4.02 17.74
N THR A 36 17.39 3.86 16.38
CA THR A 36 16.88 2.65 15.73
C THR A 36 17.68 1.40 16.13
N LEU A 37 19.01 1.49 16.25
CA LEU A 37 19.86 0.39 16.71
C LEU A 37 19.54 -0.02 18.17
N LEU A 38 19.32 0.95 19.06
CA LEU A 38 18.93 0.68 20.44
C LEU A 38 17.60 -0.06 20.49
N TRP A 39 16.59 0.41 19.72
CA TRP A 39 15.28 -0.24 19.72
C TRP A 39 15.27 -1.61 19.08
N THR A 40 16.03 -1.79 17.99
CA THR A 40 16.14 -3.11 17.36
C THR A 40 16.85 -4.10 18.25
N GLY A 41 17.77 -3.65 19.13
CA GLY A 41 18.41 -4.48 20.12
C GLY A 41 17.46 -4.98 21.23
N GLU A 42 16.42 -4.20 21.53
CA GLU A 42 15.42 -4.48 22.57
C GLU A 42 14.09 -5.05 22.02
N MET A 43 13.98 -5.20 20.69
CA MET A 43 12.70 -5.56 20.07
C MET A 43 12.27 -6.98 20.39
N ASP A 44 10.96 -7.16 20.62
CA ASP A 44 10.35 -8.47 20.67
C ASP A 44 10.12 -9.01 19.24
N LEU A 45 10.91 -9.99 18.84
CA LEU A 45 10.81 -10.65 17.52
C LEU A 45 9.48 -11.40 17.31
N ASN A 46 8.65 -11.56 18.35
CA ASN A 46 7.31 -12.11 18.19
C ASN A 46 6.31 -11.08 17.61
N GLN A 47 6.65 -9.79 17.63
CA GLN A 47 5.86 -8.75 16.97
C GLN A 47 5.99 -8.81 15.45
N SER A 48 5.03 -8.24 14.74
CA SER A 48 5.08 -8.15 13.28
C SER A 48 6.02 -7.03 12.81
N PRO A 49 6.67 -7.16 11.64
CA PRO A 49 7.48 -6.10 11.06
C PRO A 49 6.76 -4.74 10.93
N PRO A 50 5.46 -4.67 10.55
CA PRO A 50 4.70 -3.42 10.56
C PRO A 50 4.66 -2.70 11.91
N ALA A 51 4.64 -3.42 13.04
CA ALA A 51 4.66 -2.80 14.37
C ALA A 51 5.98 -2.09 14.66
N MET A 52 7.08 -2.62 14.17
CA MET A 52 8.39 -2.00 14.30
C MET A 52 8.51 -0.77 13.40
N ALA A 53 8.10 -0.88 12.14
CA ALA A 53 8.09 0.25 11.22
C ALA A 53 7.20 1.40 11.75
N GLN A 54 6.03 1.10 12.32
CA GLN A 54 5.17 2.07 12.96
C GLN A 54 5.91 2.88 14.05
N ARG A 55 6.64 2.20 14.91
CA ARG A 55 7.42 2.83 16.00
C ARG A 55 8.46 3.81 15.44
N ILE A 56 9.20 3.39 14.42
CA ILE A 56 10.24 4.20 13.78
C ILE A 56 9.63 5.46 13.15
N HIS A 57 8.58 5.31 12.37
CA HIS A 57 7.93 6.42 11.69
C HIS A 57 7.27 7.40 12.67
N ARG A 58 6.71 6.93 13.79
CA ARG A 58 6.23 7.79 14.87
C ARG A 58 7.33 8.66 15.44
N GLN A 59 8.47 8.06 15.70
CA GLN A 59 9.60 8.83 16.25
C GLN A 59 10.20 9.78 15.22
N LEU A 60 10.32 9.36 13.96
CA LEU A 60 10.76 10.25 12.89
C LEU A 60 9.88 11.52 12.85
N ARG A 61 8.55 11.38 12.87
CA ARG A 61 7.62 12.50 12.93
C ARG A 61 7.83 13.36 14.19
N GLN A 62 8.04 12.75 15.36
CA GLN A 62 8.27 13.46 16.61
C GLN A 62 9.56 14.29 16.60
N ILE A 63 10.65 13.74 16.06
CA ILE A 63 11.95 14.42 16.01
C ILE A 63 11.96 15.52 14.96
N THR A 64 11.35 15.28 13.80
CA THR A 64 11.45 16.21 12.65
C THR A 64 10.30 17.20 12.56
N GLY A 65 9.17 16.92 13.20
CA GLY A 65 7.94 17.70 13.04
C GLY A 65 7.29 17.57 11.66
N VAL A 66 7.75 16.63 10.82
CA VAL A 66 7.21 16.38 9.47
C VAL A 66 6.20 15.24 9.54
N ASP A 67 4.93 15.54 9.24
CA ASP A 67 3.84 14.56 9.33
C ASP A 67 3.91 13.50 8.22
N ASP A 68 4.19 13.89 6.98
CA ASP A 68 4.33 12.98 5.84
C ASP A 68 5.62 13.26 5.05
N PRO A 69 6.72 12.58 5.39
CA PRO A 69 7.99 12.70 4.67
C PRO A 69 7.91 12.28 3.20
N TYR A 70 6.95 11.44 2.87
CA TYR A 70 6.81 10.82 1.55
C TYR A 70 5.78 11.51 0.65
N SER A 71 5.15 12.61 1.11
CA SER A 71 4.04 13.25 0.37
C SER A 71 4.39 13.56 -1.08
N GLN A 72 5.57 14.17 -1.34
CA GLN A 72 6.00 14.50 -2.71
C GLN A 72 6.25 13.25 -3.57
N ALA A 73 6.80 12.18 -2.99
CA ALA A 73 7.00 10.92 -3.69
C ALA A 73 5.65 10.27 -4.03
N LYS A 74 4.71 10.27 -3.09
CA LYS A 74 3.35 9.75 -3.28
C LYS A 74 2.59 10.51 -4.37
N ASP A 75 2.63 11.84 -4.36
CA ASP A 75 2.01 12.69 -5.38
C ASP A 75 2.56 12.37 -6.79
N ARG A 76 3.88 12.22 -6.89
CA ARG A 76 4.54 11.85 -8.14
C ARG A 76 4.10 10.45 -8.61
N LEU A 77 4.06 9.46 -7.71
CA LEU A 77 3.67 8.10 -8.03
C LEU A 77 2.19 8.01 -8.43
N ASN A 78 1.30 8.73 -7.75
CA ASN A 78 -0.11 8.85 -8.11
C ASN A 78 -0.27 9.46 -9.49
N SER A 79 0.45 10.55 -9.80
CA SER A 79 0.40 11.22 -11.10
C SER A 79 0.89 10.31 -12.23
N LEU A 80 2.04 9.64 -12.03
CA LEU A 80 2.60 8.70 -13.00
C LEU A 80 1.65 7.53 -13.28
N ALA A 81 1.02 6.98 -12.24
CA ALA A 81 0.04 5.91 -12.40
C ALA A 81 -1.20 6.39 -13.17
N LEU A 82 -1.72 7.58 -12.87
CA LEU A 82 -2.90 8.15 -13.52
C LEU A 82 -2.70 8.38 -15.02
N GLU A 83 -1.49 8.69 -15.49
CA GLU A 83 -1.17 8.81 -16.91
C GLU A 83 -1.37 7.49 -17.68
N LEU A 84 -1.23 6.36 -17.00
CA LEU A 84 -1.36 5.02 -17.58
C LEU A 84 -2.80 4.48 -17.57
N ILE A 85 -3.64 4.94 -16.64
CA ILE A 85 -4.99 4.40 -16.41
C ILE A 85 -5.87 4.38 -17.65
N PRO A 86 -5.94 5.43 -18.51
CA PRO A 86 -6.84 5.42 -19.66
C PRO A 86 -6.56 4.27 -20.64
N ALA A 87 -5.28 4.03 -20.96
CA ALA A 87 -4.87 2.95 -21.85
C ALA A 87 -5.14 1.57 -21.23
N LEU A 88 -4.72 1.37 -19.97
CA LEU A 88 -4.90 0.10 -19.27
C LEU A 88 -6.36 -0.26 -19.02
N ARG A 89 -7.23 0.73 -18.80
CA ARG A 89 -8.69 0.51 -18.70
C ARG A 89 -9.25 0.01 -20.03
N SER A 90 -8.87 0.64 -21.16
CA SER A 90 -9.29 0.18 -22.48
C SER A 90 -8.82 -1.25 -22.76
N ASP A 91 -7.60 -1.61 -22.34
CA ASP A 91 -7.07 -2.97 -22.46
C ASP A 91 -7.90 -3.95 -21.64
N VAL A 92 -8.28 -3.60 -20.42
CA VAL A 92 -9.15 -4.44 -19.56
C VAL A 92 -10.54 -4.62 -20.17
N GLU A 93 -11.16 -3.54 -20.66
CA GLU A 93 -12.49 -3.56 -21.27
C GLU A 93 -12.53 -4.43 -22.54
N SER A 94 -11.44 -4.48 -23.31
CA SER A 94 -11.33 -5.27 -24.53
C SER A 94 -10.82 -6.70 -24.31
N ALA A 95 -10.42 -7.05 -23.10
CA ALA A 95 -9.88 -8.37 -22.79
C ALA A 95 -10.94 -9.48 -22.80
N ASN A 96 -10.56 -10.69 -23.21
CA ASN A 96 -11.42 -11.87 -23.10
C ASN A 96 -11.82 -12.17 -21.64
N ASP A 97 -11.00 -11.75 -20.68
CA ASP A 97 -11.17 -11.93 -19.26
C ASP A 97 -10.81 -10.65 -18.51
N PRO A 98 -11.73 -9.67 -18.43
CA PRO A 98 -11.49 -8.40 -17.79
C PRO A 98 -11.07 -8.50 -16.31
N LEU A 99 -11.66 -9.42 -15.56
CA LEU A 99 -11.32 -9.61 -14.16
C LEU A 99 -9.86 -10.11 -13.98
N LEU A 100 -9.45 -11.12 -14.75
CA LEU A 100 -8.06 -11.61 -14.70
C LEU A 100 -7.08 -10.48 -15.07
N MET A 101 -7.40 -9.73 -16.12
CA MET A 101 -6.57 -8.60 -16.56
C MET A 101 -6.43 -7.55 -15.45
N ALA A 102 -7.53 -7.14 -14.82
CA ALA A 102 -7.54 -6.19 -13.73
C ALA A 102 -6.78 -6.71 -12.49
N VAL A 103 -6.90 -7.99 -12.14
CA VAL A 103 -6.13 -8.64 -11.07
C VAL A 103 -4.62 -8.58 -11.37
N ARG A 104 -4.20 -8.88 -12.60
CA ARG A 104 -2.79 -8.78 -13.01
C ARG A 104 -2.24 -7.36 -12.87
N LEU A 105 -3.01 -6.36 -13.31
CA LEU A 105 -2.63 -4.96 -13.18
C LEU A 105 -2.53 -4.54 -11.71
N ALA A 106 -3.48 -4.92 -10.87
CA ALA A 106 -3.43 -4.64 -9.44
C ALA A 106 -2.21 -5.28 -8.76
N ILE A 107 -1.84 -6.51 -9.13
CA ILE A 107 -0.61 -7.17 -8.65
C ILE A 107 0.64 -6.43 -9.15
N ALA A 108 0.68 -6.10 -10.44
CA ALA A 108 1.80 -5.39 -11.04
C ALA A 108 1.98 -3.98 -10.47
N GLY A 109 0.88 -3.35 -10.01
CA GLY A 109 0.89 -2.04 -9.36
C GLY A 109 1.84 -1.94 -8.17
N ASN A 110 2.12 -3.05 -7.48
CA ASN A 110 3.09 -3.09 -6.38
C ASN A 110 4.52 -2.67 -6.81
N MET A 111 4.85 -2.69 -8.09
CA MET A 111 6.11 -2.13 -8.57
C MET A 111 6.27 -0.63 -8.27
N MET A 112 5.17 0.10 -8.07
CA MET A 112 5.20 1.53 -7.73
C MET A 112 5.93 1.77 -6.41
N ASP A 113 5.97 0.79 -5.52
CA ASP A 113 6.74 0.83 -4.28
C ASP A 113 8.24 1.09 -4.51
N MET A 114 8.81 0.57 -5.60
CA MET A 114 10.21 0.79 -5.99
C MET A 114 10.50 2.24 -6.41
N GLY A 115 9.47 3.04 -6.70
CA GLY A 115 9.60 4.43 -7.16
C GLY A 115 9.76 5.49 -6.07
N ILE A 116 9.81 5.13 -4.80
CA ILE A 116 9.91 6.06 -3.67
C ILE A 116 11.14 6.97 -3.80
N ASN A 117 12.27 6.41 -4.20
CA ASN A 117 13.55 7.13 -4.33
C ASN A 117 13.71 7.92 -5.65
N GLY A 118 12.71 7.94 -6.52
CA GLY A 118 12.69 8.78 -7.72
C GLY A 118 13.20 8.14 -9.02
N ASP A 119 13.62 6.89 -8.99
CA ASP A 119 14.23 6.22 -10.16
C ASP A 119 13.18 5.60 -11.11
N LEU A 120 11.89 5.58 -10.73
CA LEU A 120 10.84 4.99 -11.52
C LEU A 120 10.40 5.92 -12.66
N THR A 121 10.56 5.46 -13.90
CA THR A 121 10.14 6.17 -15.11
C THR A 121 8.85 5.59 -15.68
N GLU A 122 8.08 6.40 -16.43
CA GLU A 122 6.89 5.94 -17.15
C GLU A 122 7.20 4.72 -18.03
N THR A 123 8.33 4.74 -18.73
CA THR A 123 8.76 3.62 -19.60
C THR A 123 8.95 2.33 -18.79
N ALA A 124 9.58 2.39 -17.61
CA ALA A 124 9.77 1.23 -16.75
C ALA A 124 8.43 0.68 -16.25
N VAL A 125 7.50 1.57 -15.85
CA VAL A 125 6.16 1.15 -15.42
C VAL A 125 5.41 0.48 -16.56
N ARG A 126 5.37 1.10 -17.76
CA ARG A 126 4.72 0.51 -18.94
C ARG A 126 5.29 -0.87 -19.29
N LEU A 127 6.61 -1.02 -19.26
CA LEU A 127 7.27 -2.29 -19.55
C LEU A 127 6.83 -3.37 -18.55
N THR A 128 6.83 -3.07 -17.26
CA THR A 128 6.44 -4.03 -16.23
C THR A 128 4.95 -4.37 -16.29
N MET A 129 4.08 -3.38 -16.56
CA MET A 129 2.66 -3.65 -16.76
C MET A 129 2.45 -4.59 -17.95
N ASN A 130 3.09 -4.33 -19.10
CA ASN A 130 3.01 -5.19 -20.28
C ASN A 130 3.53 -6.62 -19.99
N GLN A 131 4.61 -6.76 -19.23
CA GLN A 131 5.12 -8.06 -18.81
C GLN A 131 4.14 -8.79 -17.90
N ALA A 132 3.52 -8.10 -16.95
CA ALA A 132 2.54 -8.68 -16.04
C ALA A 132 1.31 -9.23 -16.76
N LEU A 133 0.89 -8.61 -17.85
CA LEU A 133 -0.26 -9.05 -18.65
C LEU A 133 -0.03 -10.43 -19.32
N THR A 134 1.21 -10.76 -19.63
CA THR A 134 1.60 -11.99 -20.37
C THR A 134 2.32 -13.02 -19.50
N ALA A 135 2.81 -12.63 -18.32
CA ALA A 135 3.52 -13.51 -17.40
C ALA A 135 2.62 -14.69 -16.93
N PRO A 136 3.19 -15.85 -16.55
CA PRO A 136 2.44 -16.89 -15.88
C PRO A 136 1.71 -16.36 -14.66
N PHE A 137 0.43 -16.68 -14.51
CA PHE A 137 -0.35 -16.31 -13.34
C PHE A 137 -0.22 -17.41 -12.28
N PHE A 138 0.20 -17.04 -11.10
CA PHE A 138 0.28 -17.96 -9.96
C PHE A 138 -0.79 -17.55 -8.94
N GLY A 139 -1.82 -18.39 -8.78
CA GLY A 139 -2.92 -18.13 -7.86
C GLY A 139 -4.17 -18.91 -8.20
N GLU A 140 -5.12 -18.92 -7.29
CA GLU A 140 -6.38 -19.65 -7.33
C GLU A 140 -7.50 -18.77 -7.92
N LEU A 141 -7.40 -18.39 -9.21
CA LEU A 141 -8.32 -17.44 -9.84
C LEU A 141 -9.79 -17.89 -9.77
N ASP A 142 -10.06 -19.17 -9.99
CA ASP A 142 -11.45 -19.70 -9.94
C ASP A 142 -12.02 -19.60 -8.52
N ARG A 143 -11.21 -19.86 -7.52
CA ARG A 143 -11.55 -19.67 -6.11
C ARG A 143 -11.82 -18.21 -5.76
N PHE A 144 -11.01 -17.30 -6.31
CA PHE A 144 -11.23 -15.87 -6.18
C PHE A 144 -12.54 -15.41 -6.82
N ARG A 145 -12.85 -15.91 -8.02
CA ARG A 145 -14.13 -15.66 -8.70
C ARG A 145 -15.32 -16.15 -7.87
N GLN A 146 -15.20 -17.35 -7.35
CA GLN A 146 -16.26 -17.94 -6.50
C GLN A 146 -16.46 -17.09 -5.24
N ALA A 147 -15.40 -16.69 -4.54
CA ALA A 147 -15.47 -15.85 -3.36
C ALA A 147 -16.14 -14.49 -3.65
N ILE A 148 -15.81 -13.86 -4.79
CA ILE A 148 -16.49 -12.64 -5.24
C ILE A 148 -17.96 -12.91 -5.51
N ALA A 149 -18.30 -14.01 -6.18
CA ALA A 149 -19.68 -14.33 -6.54
C ALA A 149 -20.57 -14.52 -5.30
N GLU A 150 -20.04 -15.18 -4.26
CA GLU A 150 -20.73 -15.46 -3.00
C GLU A 150 -20.86 -14.23 -2.08
N ALA A 151 -19.89 -13.31 -2.12
CA ALA A 151 -19.87 -12.12 -1.27
C ALA A 151 -20.97 -11.12 -1.65
N GLN A 152 -21.57 -10.44 -0.66
CA GLN A 152 -22.40 -9.26 -0.83
C GLN A 152 -21.63 -7.97 -0.53
N SER A 153 -20.65 -8.06 0.36
CA SER A 153 -19.79 -6.96 0.79
C SER A 153 -18.32 -7.35 0.68
N ILE A 154 -17.51 -6.41 0.21
CA ILE A 154 -16.07 -6.58 0.02
C ILE A 154 -15.34 -5.44 0.73
N LEU A 155 -14.38 -5.78 1.58
CA LEU A 155 -13.44 -4.85 2.18
C LEU A 155 -12.09 -4.97 1.46
N TYR A 156 -11.71 -3.93 0.73
CA TYR A 156 -10.47 -3.89 -0.04
C TYR A 156 -9.41 -3.11 0.73
N LEU A 157 -8.42 -3.80 1.29
CA LEU A 157 -7.32 -3.19 2.03
C LEU A 157 -6.21 -2.78 1.05
N ALA A 158 -6.14 -1.48 0.75
CA ALA A 158 -5.12 -0.93 -0.15
C ALA A 158 -3.73 -0.91 0.53
N ASP A 159 -2.69 -0.80 -0.27
CA ASP A 159 -1.31 -0.72 0.19
C ASP A 159 -0.69 0.65 -0.17
N ASN A 160 -0.05 0.82 -1.32
CA ASN A 160 0.79 1.98 -1.59
C ASN A 160 0.11 3.06 -2.45
N ALA A 161 0.58 4.32 -2.31
CA ALA A 161 0.33 5.37 -3.28
C ALA A 161 0.89 4.99 -4.65
N GLY A 162 0.25 5.47 -5.73
CA GLY A 162 0.52 5.00 -7.10
C GLY A 162 -0.10 3.63 -7.39
N GLU A 163 0.14 2.62 -6.56
CA GLU A 163 -0.48 1.29 -6.68
C GLU A 163 -2.01 1.38 -6.62
N ILE A 164 -2.56 2.19 -5.73
CA ILE A 164 -4.01 2.39 -5.55
C ILE A 164 -4.72 2.86 -6.83
N ALA A 165 -4.02 3.45 -7.79
CA ALA A 165 -4.58 3.80 -9.10
C ALA A 165 -4.87 2.55 -9.95
N PHE A 166 -4.00 1.54 -9.90
CA PHE A 166 -4.22 0.25 -10.58
C PHE A 166 -5.25 -0.59 -9.83
N ASP A 167 -5.28 -0.51 -8.50
CA ASP A 167 -6.33 -1.12 -7.67
C ASP A 167 -7.72 -0.59 -8.05
N ARG A 168 -7.82 0.68 -8.42
CA ARG A 168 -9.08 1.27 -8.91
C ARG A 168 -9.62 0.51 -10.11
N ILE A 169 -8.78 0.05 -11.05
CA ILE A 169 -9.22 -0.74 -12.21
C ILE A 169 -9.83 -2.07 -11.75
N LEU A 170 -9.24 -2.73 -10.75
CA LEU A 170 -9.80 -3.95 -10.18
C LEU A 170 -11.11 -3.68 -9.43
N VAL A 171 -11.16 -2.62 -8.62
CA VAL A 171 -12.37 -2.22 -7.89
C VAL A 171 -13.53 -1.96 -8.86
N GLU A 172 -13.28 -1.35 -10.03
CA GLU A 172 -14.27 -1.12 -11.09
C GLU A 172 -14.89 -2.44 -11.60
N GLN A 173 -14.16 -3.56 -11.58
CA GLN A 173 -14.70 -4.89 -11.93
C GLN A 173 -15.56 -5.51 -10.80
N LEU A 174 -15.53 -4.94 -9.60
CA LEU A 174 -16.24 -5.46 -8.42
C LEU A 174 -17.51 -4.67 -8.08
N LEU A 175 -17.90 -3.67 -8.85
CA LEU A 175 -19.00 -2.73 -8.53
C LEU A 175 -20.40 -3.38 -8.50
N SER A 176 -20.56 -4.64 -8.90
CA SER A 176 -21.77 -5.42 -8.65
C SER A 176 -21.98 -5.76 -7.18
N LYS A 177 -20.97 -5.52 -6.33
CA LYS A 177 -20.94 -5.75 -4.89
C LYS A 177 -20.80 -4.42 -4.15
N ARG A 178 -21.09 -4.43 -2.84
CA ARG A 178 -20.79 -3.29 -1.98
C ARG A 178 -19.32 -3.32 -1.59
N VAL A 179 -18.50 -2.55 -2.31
CA VAL A 179 -17.06 -2.45 -2.05
C VAL A 179 -16.78 -1.24 -1.15
N THR A 180 -15.98 -1.45 -0.11
CA THR A 180 -15.39 -0.38 0.70
C THR A 180 -13.88 -0.52 0.61
N VAL A 181 -13.19 0.52 0.16
CA VAL A 181 -11.72 0.56 0.13
C VAL A 181 -11.20 1.16 1.43
N VAL A 182 -10.16 0.55 1.97
CA VAL A 182 -9.54 0.95 3.23
C VAL A 182 -8.11 1.41 2.99
N VAL A 183 -7.78 2.58 3.50
CA VAL A 183 -6.44 3.18 3.47
C VAL A 183 -5.92 3.44 4.89
N ARG A 184 -4.69 3.89 5.05
CA ARG A 184 -4.11 4.19 6.36
C ARG A 184 -4.77 5.41 7.01
N GLY A 185 -4.83 5.40 8.33
CA GLY A 185 -5.39 6.50 9.11
C GLY A 185 -4.49 7.73 9.16
N THR A 186 -3.18 7.50 9.14
CA THR A 186 -2.13 8.53 9.18
C THR A 186 -1.01 8.14 8.22
N PRO A 187 -0.30 9.10 7.62
CA PRO A 187 0.83 8.81 6.73
C PRO A 187 1.89 7.94 7.38
N VAL A 188 2.33 6.92 6.68
CA VAL A 188 3.42 6.02 7.05
C VAL A 188 4.05 5.48 5.78
N ILE A 189 5.35 5.60 5.62
CA ILE A 189 6.06 5.28 4.38
C ILE A 189 5.29 5.85 3.17
N ASN A 190 5.15 5.09 2.11
CA ASN A 190 4.36 5.44 0.93
C ASN A 190 2.96 4.81 0.91
N ASP A 191 2.48 4.27 2.04
CA ASP A 191 1.14 3.70 2.14
C ASP A 191 0.08 4.74 1.75
N ALA A 192 -0.97 4.27 1.07
CA ALA A 192 -2.06 5.12 0.63
C ALA A 192 -2.91 5.62 1.81
N THR A 193 -3.28 6.89 1.75
CA THR A 193 -4.18 7.59 2.66
C THR A 193 -5.43 8.07 1.94
N LEU A 194 -6.36 8.72 2.65
CA LEU A 194 -7.53 9.35 2.03
C LEU A 194 -7.17 10.40 0.98
N ILE A 195 -5.99 11.04 1.11
CA ILE A 195 -5.49 12.02 0.13
C ILE A 195 -5.20 11.31 -1.19
N ASP A 196 -4.49 10.19 -1.12
CA ASP A 196 -4.10 9.39 -2.28
C ASP A 196 -5.32 8.80 -2.98
N ALA A 197 -6.28 8.25 -2.22
CA ALA A 197 -7.52 7.72 -2.75
C ALA A 197 -8.35 8.78 -3.51
N ARG A 198 -8.39 10.02 -3.00
CA ARG A 198 -9.04 11.17 -3.68
C ARG A 198 -8.26 11.58 -4.92
N ALA A 199 -6.93 11.64 -4.84
CA ALA A 199 -6.08 12.01 -5.97
C ALA A 199 -6.32 11.10 -7.17
N VAL A 200 -6.48 9.78 -6.95
CA VAL A 200 -6.79 8.83 -8.02
C VAL A 200 -8.29 8.71 -8.31
N GLY A 201 -9.15 9.46 -7.63
CA GLY A 201 -10.61 9.51 -7.87
C GLY A 201 -11.34 8.23 -7.46
N LEU A 202 -10.80 7.47 -6.53
CA LEU A 202 -11.41 6.23 -6.03
C LEU A 202 -12.65 6.51 -5.17
N ASP A 203 -12.64 7.60 -4.42
CA ASP A 203 -13.75 8.10 -3.61
C ASP A 203 -15.01 8.50 -4.41
N LYS A 204 -14.87 8.64 -5.74
CA LYS A 204 -16.00 8.94 -6.64
C LYS A 204 -16.75 7.69 -7.09
N ILE A 205 -16.20 6.51 -6.89
CA ILE A 205 -16.76 5.24 -7.36
C ILE A 205 -17.16 4.29 -6.24
N VAL A 206 -16.49 4.36 -5.09
CA VAL A 206 -16.78 3.52 -3.93
C VAL A 206 -16.59 4.30 -2.62
N GLU A 207 -17.15 3.76 -1.53
CA GLU A 207 -16.84 4.26 -0.19
C GLU A 207 -15.36 4.02 0.11
N VAL A 208 -14.65 5.08 0.56
CA VAL A 208 -13.27 4.98 1.05
C VAL A 208 -13.22 5.39 2.51
N ILE A 209 -12.68 4.52 3.34
CA ILE A 209 -12.48 4.78 4.77
C ILE A 209 -11.00 4.64 5.13
N ASN A 210 -10.62 5.15 6.30
CA ASN A 210 -9.31 4.85 6.86
C ASN A 210 -9.42 3.84 8.01
N ASN A 211 -8.33 3.09 8.26
CA ASN A 211 -8.29 2.10 9.33
C ASN A 211 -7.99 2.69 10.73
N GLY A 212 -7.72 4.00 10.82
CA GLY A 212 -7.38 4.69 12.07
C GLY A 212 -5.97 4.42 12.60
N SER A 213 -5.14 3.67 11.84
CA SER A 213 -3.78 3.29 12.24
C SER A 213 -2.73 4.01 11.39
N ASP A 214 -1.54 4.18 11.96
CA ASP A 214 -0.31 4.65 11.31
C ASP A 214 0.73 3.53 11.17
N ALA A 215 0.30 2.26 11.21
CA ALA A 215 1.15 1.13 10.88
C ALA A 215 1.15 0.88 9.37
N PRO A 216 2.29 0.53 8.74
CA PRO A 216 2.33 0.09 7.34
C PRO A 216 1.83 -1.36 7.24
N GLY A 217 0.51 -1.51 7.37
CA GLY A 217 -0.19 -2.79 7.42
C GLY A 217 -1.40 -2.73 8.35
N THR A 218 -2.11 -3.86 8.45
CA THR A 218 -3.31 -3.96 9.27
C THR A 218 -3.05 -4.70 10.58
N ILE A 219 -2.69 -3.94 11.62
CA ILE A 219 -2.59 -4.45 12.99
C ILE A 219 -3.93 -4.18 13.68
N LEU A 220 -4.84 -5.15 13.68
CA LEU A 220 -6.24 -4.97 14.10
C LEU A 220 -6.39 -4.27 15.46
N ASN A 221 -5.55 -4.63 16.45
CA ASN A 221 -5.59 -4.01 17.78
C ASN A 221 -5.22 -2.51 17.77
N GLY A 222 -4.48 -2.05 16.77
CA GLY A 222 -4.10 -0.66 16.56
C GLY A 222 -5.06 0.12 15.67
N CYS A 223 -6.08 -0.54 15.12
CA CYS A 223 -7.06 0.09 14.24
C CYS A 223 -8.26 0.66 15.03
N SER A 224 -8.99 1.56 14.39
CA SER A 224 -10.19 2.17 14.97
C SER A 224 -11.28 1.13 15.27
N PRO A 225 -12.15 1.37 16.28
CA PRO A 225 -13.28 0.47 16.59
C PRO A 225 -14.23 0.30 15.39
N GLU A 226 -14.44 1.37 14.62
CA GLU A 226 -15.28 1.33 13.42
C GLU A 226 -14.70 0.40 12.35
N PHE A 227 -13.42 0.54 12.04
CA PHE A 227 -12.75 -0.34 11.08
C PHE A 227 -12.81 -1.80 11.54
N ARG A 228 -12.50 -2.08 12.82
CA ARG A 228 -12.54 -3.46 13.36
C ARG A 228 -13.91 -4.09 13.24
N ARG A 229 -14.97 -3.32 13.45
CA ARG A 229 -16.35 -3.81 13.26
C ARG A 229 -16.60 -4.16 11.79
N ARG A 230 -16.28 -3.25 10.85
CA ARG A 230 -16.43 -3.51 9.40
C ARG A 230 -15.61 -4.72 8.94
N PHE A 231 -14.40 -4.86 9.45
CA PHE A 231 -13.53 -6.00 9.16
C PHE A 231 -14.15 -7.34 9.58
N ALA A 232 -14.85 -7.37 10.73
CA ALA A 232 -15.51 -8.57 11.25
C ALA A 232 -16.86 -8.89 10.56
N GLU A 233 -17.54 -7.87 10.03
CA GLU A 233 -18.89 -7.99 9.45
C GLU A 233 -18.88 -8.20 7.92
N THR A 234 -17.74 -8.00 7.25
CA THR A 234 -17.65 -8.11 5.79
C THR A 234 -17.54 -9.58 5.34
N ASP A 235 -18.14 -9.90 4.18
CA ASP A 235 -18.15 -11.27 3.65
C ASP A 235 -16.81 -11.68 3.03
N LEU A 236 -16.11 -10.72 2.37
CA LEU A 236 -14.83 -10.97 1.70
C LEU A 236 -13.85 -9.83 1.96
N ILE A 237 -12.63 -10.20 2.32
CA ILE A 237 -11.52 -9.26 2.46
C ILE A 237 -10.53 -9.52 1.34
N ILE A 238 -10.24 -8.49 0.56
CA ILE A 238 -9.12 -8.48 -0.41
C ILE A 238 -8.03 -7.62 0.19
N ALA A 239 -6.86 -8.19 0.43
CA ALA A 239 -5.73 -7.51 1.06
C ALA A 239 -4.57 -7.39 0.08
N LYS A 240 -4.06 -6.16 -0.08
CA LYS A 240 -2.89 -5.83 -0.89
C LYS A 240 -1.65 -5.70 -0.01
N GLY A 241 -0.51 -6.15 -0.56
CA GLY A 241 0.78 -6.09 0.14
C GLY A 241 0.94 -7.15 1.23
N GLN A 242 2.13 -7.16 1.81
CA GLN A 242 2.48 -8.15 2.84
C GLN A 242 2.16 -7.70 4.27
N GLY A 243 1.83 -6.42 4.46
CA GLY A 243 1.54 -5.82 5.76
C GLY A 243 0.08 -5.93 6.19
N ASN A 244 -0.84 -6.19 5.24
CA ASN A 244 -2.28 -6.29 5.47
C ASN A 244 -2.74 -7.68 5.86
#